data_7685a7ff582228eb50959cd7afd3b42f
#
_entry.id   7685a7ff582228eb50959cd7afd3b42f
#
_cell.length_a   1.000
_cell.length_b   1.000
_cell.length_c   1.000
_cell.angle_alpha   90.00
_cell.angle_beta   90.00
_cell.angle_gamma   90.00
#
_symmetry.space_group_name_H-M   'P 1'
#
loop_
_entity.id
_entity.type
_entity.pdbx_description
1 polymer ?
#
loop_
_entity_poly.entity_id
_entity_poly.type
_entity_poly.pdbx_seq_one_letter_code
_entity_poly.pdbx_strand_id
1 'polypeptide(L)'
;MKDLRSGLVIESLNPPVPKKSRIGTAPGYPRRQQVEESDAEWTKSLNGYEPPEYTSEVVFRHEGEWADPVDIKSVNRKFVTRTRNGDVPVPLDSQGRPLNPIGRTGLVGRGLLGKWGRNQAGDALLTSVDPESGRLQLLVIERKDSGQKALPGGMVEEGETTATTVARELFEESGAKLDFDVATTIFAGVVDDPRNTDNAWMETTVLHKHLTTAERVAMQLKAGDDAKAVHWADVNKTLMASMYASHGDFVRMGLSNLQSIPEIAPQLAELMGP
;
A
#
# COMPACT_ATOMS: atom_id res chain seq x y z
N MET A 1 14.15 5.44 -33.52
CA MET A 1 14.30 6.04 -32.20
C MET A 1 13.68 5.06 -31.19
N LYS A 2 14.51 4.33 -30.44
CA LYS A 2 14.02 3.38 -29.42
C LYS A 2 13.56 4.21 -28.22
N ASP A 3 12.34 3.96 -27.80
CA ASP A 3 11.71 4.57 -26.62
C ASP A 3 12.48 4.15 -25.35
N LEU A 4 13.19 5.10 -24.74
CA LEU A 4 14.01 4.92 -23.55
C LEU A 4 13.19 4.97 -22.24
N ARG A 5 11.85 4.90 -22.32
CA ARG A 5 10.96 5.01 -21.16
C ARG A 5 10.62 3.67 -20.47
N SER A 6 11.17 2.56 -20.94
CA SER A 6 10.85 1.23 -20.42
C SER A 6 11.95 0.57 -19.56
N GLY A 7 12.87 1.33 -19.01
CA GLY A 7 14.10 0.83 -18.39
C GLY A 7 14.15 0.71 -16.85
N LEU A 8 13.09 0.95 -16.10
CA LEU A 8 13.09 0.58 -14.68
C LEU A 8 12.56 -0.85 -14.54
N VAL A 9 13.49 -1.79 -14.46
CA VAL A 9 13.22 -3.13 -13.93
C VAL A 9 12.88 -2.94 -12.45
N ILE A 10 11.59 -2.80 -12.15
CA ILE A 10 11.11 -3.06 -10.80
C ILE A 10 11.38 -4.55 -10.62
N GLU A 11 12.51 -4.89 -9.97
CA GLU A 11 12.72 -6.27 -9.51
C GLU A 11 11.46 -6.67 -8.77
N SER A 12 10.86 -7.80 -9.15
CA SER A 12 9.75 -8.33 -8.39
C SER A 12 10.30 -8.58 -7.01
N LEU A 13 9.90 -7.76 -6.09
CA LEU A 13 9.69 -8.32 -4.79
C LEU A 13 8.78 -9.51 -5.04
N ASN A 14 9.29 -10.71 -4.84
CA ASN A 14 8.41 -11.80 -4.47
C ASN A 14 7.48 -11.18 -3.46
N PRO A 15 6.15 -11.24 -3.66
CA PRO A 15 5.22 -10.53 -2.80
C PRO A 15 5.72 -10.78 -1.37
N PRO A 16 5.92 -9.73 -0.57
CA PRO A 16 6.54 -9.91 0.74
C PRO A 16 5.75 -11.01 1.42
N VAL A 17 6.44 -12.02 1.90
CA VAL A 17 5.76 -13.11 2.60
C VAL A 17 4.90 -12.47 3.67
N PRO A 18 3.57 -12.70 3.74
CA PRO A 18 2.68 -11.93 4.58
C PRO A 18 2.93 -12.30 6.03
N LYS A 19 3.90 -11.60 6.63
CA LYS A 19 4.27 -11.77 8.03
C LYS A 19 3.29 -11.07 8.95
N LYS A 20 2.86 -9.85 8.58
CA LYS A 20 1.95 -9.04 9.42
C LYS A 20 0.57 -9.65 9.52
N SER A 21 0.01 -10.16 8.44
CA SER A 21 -1.27 -10.84 8.46
C SER A 21 -1.24 -12.24 9.09
N ARG A 22 -0.07 -12.89 9.20
CA ARG A 22 0.05 -14.21 9.84
C ARG A 22 0.51 -14.14 11.29
N ILE A 23 1.41 -13.22 11.62
CA ILE A 23 2.03 -13.12 12.95
C ILE A 23 1.27 -12.15 13.85
N GLY A 24 0.69 -11.10 13.26
CA GLY A 24 0.00 -10.03 13.98
C GLY A 24 -1.52 -10.20 13.99
N THR A 25 -2.14 -9.50 14.93
CA THR A 25 -3.60 -9.31 14.95
C THR A 25 -3.86 -7.83 14.71
N ALA A 26 -4.53 -7.49 13.61
CA ALA A 26 -4.98 -6.12 13.41
C ALA A 26 -5.96 -5.73 14.54
N PRO A 27 -6.00 -4.45 14.97
CA PRO A 27 -6.96 -4.01 15.96
C PRO A 27 -8.40 -4.41 15.59
N GLY A 28 -9.11 -5.02 16.53
CA GLY A 28 -10.48 -5.49 16.33
C GLY A 28 -10.61 -6.85 15.62
N TYR A 29 -9.51 -7.48 15.22
CA TYR A 29 -9.53 -8.81 14.61
C TYR A 29 -9.51 -9.93 15.66
N PRO A 30 -10.19 -11.07 15.41
CA PRO A 30 -10.07 -12.26 16.25
C PRO A 30 -8.68 -12.89 16.08
N ARG A 31 -8.36 -13.81 16.97
CA ARG A 31 -7.13 -14.61 16.84
C ARG A 31 -7.19 -15.47 15.58
N ARG A 32 -6.12 -15.40 14.78
CA ARG A 32 -5.97 -16.20 13.55
C ARG A 32 -5.55 -17.63 13.87
N GLN A 33 -5.92 -18.57 13.01
CA GLN A 33 -5.27 -19.88 13.00
C GLN A 33 -3.82 -19.70 12.55
N GLN A 34 -2.90 -20.33 13.26
CA GLN A 34 -1.47 -20.26 12.92
C GLN A 34 -1.22 -20.95 11.57
N VAL A 35 -0.45 -20.29 10.71
CA VAL A 35 -0.01 -20.81 9.41
C VAL A 35 1.48 -20.57 9.29
N GLU A 36 2.23 -21.65 9.21
CA GLU A 36 3.67 -21.55 8.94
C GLU A 36 3.91 -21.06 7.52
N GLU A 37 5.05 -20.41 7.28
CA GLU A 37 5.39 -19.88 5.97
C GLU A 37 5.41 -20.97 4.89
N SER A 38 5.92 -22.15 5.26
CA SER A 38 5.95 -23.34 4.39
C SER A 38 4.57 -23.83 3.94
N ASP A 39 3.52 -23.53 4.71
CA ASP A 39 2.15 -24.02 4.51
C ASP A 39 1.19 -22.95 3.96
N ALA A 40 1.72 -21.77 3.68
CA ALA A 40 0.91 -20.66 3.23
C ALA A 40 0.32 -20.84 1.84
N GLU A 41 1.05 -21.46 0.94
CA GLU A 41 0.62 -21.63 -0.43
C GLU A 41 -0.63 -22.50 -0.57
N TRP A 42 -1.61 -22.06 -1.37
CA TRP A 42 -2.84 -22.80 -1.61
C TRP A 42 -2.65 -24.13 -2.32
N THR A 43 -1.57 -24.30 -3.06
CA THR A 43 -1.21 -25.54 -3.74
C THR A 43 -0.79 -26.66 -2.79
N LYS A 44 -0.44 -26.32 -1.55
CA LYS A 44 -0.08 -27.29 -0.51
C LYS A 44 -1.34 -27.72 0.27
N SER A 45 -1.47 -29.01 0.51
CA SER A 45 -2.51 -29.53 1.40
C SER A 45 -2.13 -29.19 2.84
N LEU A 46 -3.04 -28.59 3.58
CA LEU A 46 -2.89 -28.30 5.00
C LEU A 46 -4.06 -28.94 5.76
N ASN A 47 -3.81 -30.11 6.33
CA ASN A 47 -4.81 -30.83 7.12
C ASN A 47 -5.19 -30.04 8.39
N GLY A 48 -6.49 -29.97 8.68
CA GLY A 48 -6.96 -29.21 9.86
C GLY A 48 -6.93 -27.70 9.68
N TYR A 49 -6.83 -27.19 8.45
CA TYR A 49 -6.97 -25.76 8.20
C TYR A 49 -8.45 -25.37 8.23
N GLU A 50 -8.87 -24.88 9.41
CA GLU A 50 -10.24 -24.44 9.71
C GLU A 50 -10.19 -23.06 10.38
N PRO A 51 -9.76 -22.02 9.64
CA PRO A 51 -9.60 -20.69 10.19
C PRO A 51 -10.95 -20.08 10.59
N PRO A 52 -11.00 -19.24 11.64
CA PRO A 52 -12.21 -18.53 11.98
C PRO A 52 -12.64 -17.60 10.83
N GLU A 53 -13.96 -17.41 10.71
CA GLU A 53 -14.53 -16.44 9.77
C GLU A 53 -14.79 -15.12 10.48
N TYR A 54 -14.37 -14.03 9.84
CA TYR A 54 -14.58 -12.69 10.37
C TYR A 54 -14.78 -11.65 9.27
N THR A 55 -15.86 -10.93 9.38
CA THR A 55 -16.12 -9.67 8.68
C THR A 55 -16.69 -8.69 9.71
N SER A 56 -16.14 -7.50 9.78
CA SER A 56 -16.53 -6.50 10.77
C SER A 56 -17.96 -6.01 10.54
N GLU A 57 -18.66 -5.70 11.63
CA GLU A 57 -19.98 -5.07 11.61
C GLU A 57 -20.01 -3.78 10.76
N VAL A 58 -18.92 -3.01 10.75
CA VAL A 58 -18.86 -1.80 9.94
C VAL A 58 -18.92 -2.12 8.44
N VAL A 59 -18.33 -3.23 8.02
CA VAL A 59 -18.37 -3.68 6.61
C VAL A 59 -19.79 -4.11 6.23
N PHE A 60 -20.48 -4.84 7.11
CA PHE A 60 -21.88 -5.23 6.86
C PHE A 60 -22.83 -4.03 6.75
N ARG A 61 -22.64 -2.99 7.59
CA ARG A 61 -23.49 -1.80 7.57
C ARG A 61 -23.36 -0.96 6.30
N HIS A 62 -22.24 -1.10 5.59
CA HIS A 62 -21.96 -0.32 4.38
C HIS A 62 -22.04 -1.17 3.10
N GLU A 63 -22.78 -2.29 3.17
CA GLU A 63 -23.08 -3.09 2.00
C GLU A 63 -23.81 -2.26 0.93
N GLY A 64 -23.31 -2.32 -0.30
CA GLY A 64 -23.86 -1.54 -1.42
C GLY A 64 -23.39 -0.08 -1.47
N GLU A 65 -22.64 0.38 -0.49
CA GLU A 65 -21.94 1.67 -0.51
C GLU A 65 -20.49 1.44 -0.94
N TRP A 66 -19.57 1.36 0.04
CA TRP A 66 -18.16 1.05 -0.24
C TRP A 66 -17.82 -0.44 -0.04
N ALA A 67 -18.71 -1.22 0.57
CA ALA A 67 -18.55 -2.66 0.80
C ALA A 67 -19.36 -3.48 -0.21
N ASP A 68 -18.77 -4.62 -0.62
CA ASP A 68 -19.47 -5.60 -1.46
C ASP A 68 -20.64 -6.25 -0.74
N PRO A 69 -21.59 -6.83 -1.50
CA PRO A 69 -22.60 -7.72 -0.95
C PRO A 69 -22.00 -8.83 -0.08
N VAL A 70 -22.72 -9.21 0.98
CA VAL A 70 -22.34 -10.34 1.84
C VAL A 70 -22.31 -11.63 1.02
N ASP A 71 -23.34 -11.85 0.21
CA ASP A 71 -23.37 -13.01 -0.69
C ASP A 71 -22.41 -12.79 -1.87
N ILE A 72 -21.31 -13.55 -1.87
CA ILE A 72 -20.30 -13.52 -2.93
C ILE A 72 -20.88 -13.76 -4.32
N LYS A 73 -21.99 -14.51 -4.43
CA LYS A 73 -22.67 -14.79 -5.71
C LYS A 73 -23.31 -13.55 -6.32
N SER A 74 -23.59 -12.54 -5.49
CA SER A 74 -24.12 -11.25 -5.95
C SER A 74 -23.03 -10.30 -6.48
N VAL A 75 -21.76 -10.67 -6.33
CA VAL A 75 -20.63 -9.87 -6.82
C VAL A 75 -20.36 -10.16 -8.29
N ASN A 76 -20.73 -9.22 -9.16
CA ASN A 76 -20.60 -9.38 -10.61
C ASN A 76 -19.29 -8.78 -11.14
N ARG A 77 -18.16 -9.34 -10.74
CA ARG A 77 -16.86 -9.02 -11.32
C ARG A 77 -15.91 -10.21 -11.29
N LYS A 78 -14.87 -10.18 -12.14
CA LYS A 78 -13.76 -11.12 -12.06
C LYS A 78 -12.83 -10.73 -10.91
N PHE A 79 -12.43 -11.73 -10.12
CA PHE A 79 -11.44 -11.53 -9.08
C PHE A 79 -10.04 -11.67 -9.66
N VAL A 80 -9.27 -10.63 -9.52
CA VAL A 80 -7.92 -10.52 -10.09
C VAL A 80 -6.97 -9.91 -9.06
N THR A 81 -5.67 -10.10 -9.28
CA THR A 81 -4.58 -9.44 -8.54
C THR A 81 -3.62 -8.77 -9.51
N ARG A 82 -3.00 -7.68 -9.08
CA ARG A 82 -2.02 -6.93 -9.87
C ARG A 82 -0.68 -7.65 -9.86
N THR A 83 -0.14 -7.85 -11.07
CA THR A 83 1.23 -8.33 -11.30
C THR A 83 1.98 -7.34 -12.20
N ARG A 84 3.26 -7.57 -12.41
CA ARG A 84 4.07 -6.81 -13.37
C ARG A 84 3.48 -6.76 -14.78
N ASN A 85 2.86 -7.87 -15.19
CA ASN A 85 2.33 -8.06 -16.54
C ASN A 85 0.85 -7.69 -16.63
N GLY A 86 0.32 -6.99 -15.64
CA GLY A 86 -1.09 -6.61 -15.55
C GLY A 86 -1.87 -7.45 -14.56
N ASP A 87 -3.19 -7.39 -14.64
CA ASP A 87 -4.09 -8.11 -13.76
C ASP A 87 -4.21 -9.58 -14.20
N VAL A 88 -4.08 -10.50 -13.24
CA VAL A 88 -4.26 -11.94 -13.44
C VAL A 88 -5.38 -12.46 -12.56
N PRO A 89 -6.18 -13.45 -13.04
CA PRO A 89 -7.21 -14.08 -12.22
C PRO A 89 -6.61 -14.76 -10.99
N VAL A 90 -7.36 -14.72 -9.88
CA VAL A 90 -7.02 -15.47 -8.67
C VAL A 90 -7.90 -16.72 -8.56
N PRO A 91 -7.40 -17.80 -7.92
CA PRO A 91 -8.19 -18.97 -7.61
C PRO A 91 -9.36 -18.64 -6.70
N LEU A 92 -10.41 -19.46 -6.73
CA LEU A 92 -11.56 -19.36 -5.85
C LEU A 92 -11.62 -20.59 -4.93
N ASP A 93 -12.16 -20.38 -3.72
CA ASP A 93 -12.48 -21.49 -2.83
C ASP A 93 -13.78 -22.21 -3.26
N SER A 94 -14.17 -23.25 -2.53
CA SER A 94 -15.38 -24.03 -2.80
C SER A 94 -16.70 -23.25 -2.68
N GLN A 95 -16.67 -22.08 -2.05
CA GLN A 95 -17.82 -21.18 -1.93
C GLN A 95 -17.80 -20.06 -3.00
N GLY A 96 -16.81 -20.03 -3.88
CA GLY A 96 -16.62 -19.02 -4.91
C GLY A 96 -15.95 -17.74 -4.43
N ARG A 97 -15.38 -17.71 -3.22
CA ARG A 97 -14.66 -16.57 -2.69
C ARG A 97 -13.23 -16.54 -3.22
N PRO A 98 -12.69 -15.36 -3.57
CA PRO A 98 -11.32 -15.26 -4.07
C PRO A 98 -10.29 -15.65 -3.01
N LEU A 99 -9.26 -16.34 -3.43
CA LEU A 99 -8.15 -16.72 -2.57
C LEU A 99 -7.01 -15.70 -2.66
N ASN A 100 -6.52 -15.28 -1.50
CA ASN A 100 -5.43 -14.32 -1.39
C ASN A 100 -4.19 -14.81 -2.16
N PRO A 101 -3.65 -14.01 -3.11
CA PRO A 101 -2.57 -14.45 -3.99
C PRO A 101 -1.26 -14.77 -3.25
N ILE A 102 -1.09 -14.27 -2.04
CA ILE A 102 0.09 -14.55 -1.21
C ILE A 102 -0.14 -15.71 -0.22
N GLY A 103 -1.28 -16.39 -0.32
CA GLY A 103 -1.58 -17.59 0.43
C GLY A 103 -2.42 -17.37 1.69
N ARG A 104 -2.47 -18.40 2.51
CA ARG A 104 -3.26 -18.47 3.75
C ARG A 104 -2.81 -17.45 4.77
N THR A 105 -3.77 -16.81 5.43
CA THR A 105 -3.54 -15.83 6.49
C THR A 105 -4.05 -16.30 7.85
N GLY A 106 -4.75 -17.43 7.89
CA GLY A 106 -5.37 -17.96 9.09
C GLY A 106 -6.69 -17.28 9.48
N LEU A 107 -7.30 -16.52 8.58
CA LEU A 107 -8.58 -15.85 8.81
C LEU A 107 -9.38 -15.75 7.50
N VAL A 108 -10.59 -16.26 7.50
CA VAL A 108 -11.54 -16.22 6.38
C VAL A 108 -12.44 -14.98 6.49
N GLY A 109 -13.05 -14.57 5.39
CA GLY A 109 -13.95 -13.42 5.31
C GLY A 109 -13.24 -12.15 4.86
N ARG A 110 -13.81 -10.99 5.16
CA ARG A 110 -13.28 -9.69 4.69
C ARG A 110 -12.54 -8.89 5.75
N GLY A 111 -12.65 -9.27 7.02
CA GLY A 111 -12.08 -8.48 8.12
C GLY A 111 -12.69 -7.08 8.16
N LEU A 112 -11.84 -6.05 8.08
CA LEU A 112 -12.22 -4.64 7.93
C LEU A 112 -12.21 -4.17 6.47
N LEU A 113 -11.87 -5.05 5.51
CA LEU A 113 -11.81 -4.70 4.10
C LEU A 113 -13.20 -4.80 3.47
N GLY A 114 -13.58 -3.81 2.68
CA GLY A 114 -14.93 -3.73 2.11
C GLY A 114 -15.17 -4.69 0.95
N LYS A 115 -14.15 -4.95 0.15
CA LYS A 115 -14.30 -5.74 -1.07
C LYS A 115 -13.83 -7.17 -0.89
N TRP A 116 -14.56 -8.14 -1.46
CA TRP A 116 -14.02 -9.47 -1.72
C TRP A 116 -12.86 -9.38 -2.71
N GLY A 117 -11.77 -10.07 -2.39
CA GLY A 117 -10.56 -9.98 -3.19
C GLY A 117 -9.75 -8.72 -2.91
N ARG A 118 -9.29 -8.06 -3.97
CA ARG A 118 -8.45 -6.87 -3.85
C ARG A 118 -9.23 -5.64 -3.38
N ASN A 119 -8.64 -4.94 -2.42
CA ASN A 119 -9.01 -3.61 -1.98
C ASN A 119 -7.88 -2.67 -2.39
N GLN A 120 -8.17 -1.77 -3.31
CA GLN A 120 -7.14 -0.94 -3.96
C GLN A 120 -6.91 0.35 -3.20
N ALA A 121 -5.65 0.74 -3.10
CA ALA A 121 -5.20 2.02 -2.55
C ALA A 121 -4.22 2.70 -3.50
N GLY A 122 -3.99 4.00 -3.27
CA GLY A 122 -2.95 4.78 -3.92
C GLY A 122 -2.18 5.59 -2.89
N ASP A 123 -0.84 5.58 -2.97
CA ASP A 123 0.04 6.28 -2.04
C ASP A 123 0.95 7.28 -2.78
N ALA A 124 1.12 8.47 -2.20
CA ALA A 124 2.00 9.52 -2.69
C ALA A 124 3.38 9.43 -2.04
N LEU A 125 4.40 9.05 -2.78
CA LEU A 125 5.79 9.21 -2.35
C LEU A 125 6.30 10.56 -2.86
N LEU A 126 6.28 11.58 -2.01
CA LEU A 126 6.80 12.90 -2.34
C LEU A 126 8.14 13.12 -1.65
N THR A 127 9.18 13.35 -2.45
CA THR A 127 10.53 13.67 -1.95
C THR A 127 10.94 15.06 -2.41
N SER A 128 11.78 15.72 -1.64
CA SER A 128 12.40 17.01 -2.01
C SER A 128 13.70 17.21 -1.23
N VAL A 129 14.59 18.03 -1.75
CA VAL A 129 15.74 18.51 -1.00
C VAL A 129 15.31 19.70 -0.14
N ASP A 130 15.62 19.65 1.14
CA ASP A 130 15.37 20.77 2.03
C ASP A 130 16.33 21.93 1.71
N PRO A 131 15.80 23.13 1.38
CA PRO A 131 16.64 24.24 0.94
C PRO A 131 17.59 24.79 2.03
N GLU A 132 17.28 24.54 3.30
CA GLU A 132 18.10 25.05 4.42
C GLU A 132 19.21 24.06 4.79
N SER A 133 18.88 22.77 4.91
CA SER A 133 19.84 21.76 5.37
C SER A 133 20.51 20.99 4.24
N GLY A 134 19.99 21.05 3.01
CA GLY A 134 20.45 20.25 1.88
C GLY A 134 20.11 18.75 2.01
N ARG A 135 19.27 18.36 2.97
CA ARG A 135 18.92 16.97 3.22
C ARG A 135 17.74 16.52 2.35
N LEU A 136 17.80 15.28 1.93
CA LEU A 136 16.64 14.62 1.31
C LEU A 136 15.56 14.42 2.36
N GLN A 137 14.37 14.93 2.06
CA GLN A 137 13.21 14.80 2.91
C GLN A 137 12.04 14.13 2.17
N LEU A 138 11.17 13.50 2.94
CA LEU A 138 9.96 12.83 2.54
C LEU A 138 8.75 13.52 3.19
N LEU A 139 7.70 13.78 2.42
CA LEU A 139 6.43 14.19 3.00
C LEU A 139 5.78 13.00 3.70
N VAL A 140 5.48 13.15 4.98
CA VAL A 140 4.82 12.12 5.79
C VAL A 140 3.60 12.70 6.50
N ILE A 141 2.62 11.83 6.73
CA ILE A 141 1.54 12.06 7.66
C ILE A 141 1.77 11.26 8.94
N GLU A 142 1.21 11.71 10.05
CA GLU A 142 1.09 10.92 11.28
C GLU A 142 -0.35 10.40 11.38
N ARG A 143 -0.52 9.09 11.35
CA ARG A 143 -1.82 8.43 11.40
C ARG A 143 -2.51 8.65 12.75
N LYS A 144 -3.80 8.96 12.76
CA LYS A 144 -4.58 9.14 14.01
C LYS A 144 -4.75 7.85 14.80
N ASP A 145 -4.88 6.71 14.10
CA ASP A 145 -5.17 5.42 14.70
C ASP A 145 -3.97 4.79 15.42
N SER A 146 -2.76 4.98 14.90
CA SER A 146 -1.54 4.31 15.39
C SER A 146 -0.42 5.25 15.81
N GLY A 147 -0.49 6.54 15.43
CA GLY A 147 0.60 7.50 15.61
C GLY A 147 1.83 7.21 14.74
N GLN A 148 1.79 6.18 13.89
CA GLN A 148 2.89 5.87 12.98
C GLN A 148 2.93 6.85 11.81
N LYS A 149 4.14 7.09 11.31
CA LYS A 149 4.35 7.85 10.07
C LYS A 149 3.98 6.99 8.87
N ALA A 150 3.31 7.61 7.90
CA ALA A 150 2.90 6.97 6.66
C ALA A 150 3.10 7.91 5.47
N LEU A 151 3.07 7.36 4.27
CA LEU A 151 2.87 8.15 3.05
C LEU A 151 1.42 8.64 3.03
N PRO A 152 1.15 9.85 2.51
CA PRO A 152 -0.21 10.25 2.18
C PRO A 152 -0.85 9.26 1.20
N GLY A 153 -2.09 8.85 1.45
CA GLY A 153 -2.75 7.89 0.57
C GLY A 153 -3.96 7.22 1.20
N GLY A 154 -4.79 6.65 0.37
CA GLY A 154 -6.02 5.99 0.79
C GLY A 154 -6.65 5.12 -0.27
N MET A 155 -7.91 4.75 -0.05
CA MET A 155 -8.62 3.81 -0.90
C MET A 155 -9.06 4.44 -2.22
N VAL A 156 -8.93 3.66 -3.30
CA VAL A 156 -9.45 4.04 -4.62
C VAL A 156 -10.98 4.01 -4.59
N GLU A 157 -11.61 5.13 -4.90
CA GLU A 157 -13.05 5.24 -5.04
C GLU A 157 -13.52 4.77 -6.42
N GLU A 158 -14.83 4.51 -6.53
CA GLU A 158 -15.41 4.05 -7.79
C GLU A 158 -15.24 5.10 -8.90
N GLY A 159 -14.69 4.65 -10.02
CA GLY A 159 -14.42 5.53 -11.18
C GLY A 159 -13.11 6.32 -11.12
N GLU A 160 -12.37 6.27 -10.01
CA GLU A 160 -11.07 6.93 -9.92
C GLU A 160 -9.96 6.15 -10.65
N THR A 161 -9.02 6.91 -11.20
CA THR A 161 -7.69 6.41 -11.55
C THR A 161 -6.77 6.48 -10.33
N THR A 162 -5.69 5.73 -10.31
CA THR A 162 -4.69 5.83 -9.22
C THR A 162 -4.15 7.26 -9.06
N ALA A 163 -3.87 7.95 -10.15
CA ALA A 163 -3.37 9.33 -10.12
C ALA A 163 -4.38 10.28 -9.46
N THR A 164 -5.67 10.12 -9.79
CA THR A 164 -6.76 10.91 -9.20
C THR A 164 -6.90 10.61 -7.71
N THR A 165 -6.89 9.33 -7.30
CA THR A 165 -6.93 8.94 -5.89
C THR A 165 -5.78 9.55 -5.10
N VAL A 166 -4.54 9.40 -5.60
CA VAL A 166 -3.34 9.92 -4.91
C VAL A 166 -3.41 11.44 -4.79
N ALA A 167 -3.90 12.15 -5.82
CA ALA A 167 -4.07 13.61 -5.76
C ALA A 167 -5.14 14.02 -4.75
N ARG A 168 -6.29 13.32 -4.68
CA ARG A 168 -7.37 13.57 -3.73
C ARG A 168 -6.90 13.33 -2.31
N GLU A 169 -6.34 12.15 -2.03
CA GLU A 169 -5.86 11.77 -0.70
C GLU A 169 -4.76 12.73 -0.20
N LEU A 170 -3.80 13.08 -1.07
CA LEU A 170 -2.80 14.08 -0.71
C LEU A 170 -3.44 15.40 -0.31
N PHE A 171 -4.45 15.85 -1.08
CA PHE A 171 -5.14 17.10 -0.74
C PHE A 171 -5.91 17.00 0.58
N GLU A 172 -6.65 15.91 0.79
CA GLU A 172 -7.45 15.68 2.00
C GLU A 172 -6.59 15.59 3.26
N GLU A 173 -5.44 14.92 3.19
CA GLU A 173 -4.56 14.71 4.33
C GLU A 173 -3.55 15.84 4.58
N SER A 174 -3.18 16.60 3.55
CA SER A 174 -2.11 17.61 3.66
C SER A 174 -2.47 19.00 3.17
N GLY A 175 -3.62 19.19 2.52
CA GLY A 175 -4.01 20.45 1.86
C GLY A 175 -3.24 20.74 0.56
N ALA A 176 -2.27 19.90 0.18
CA ALA A 176 -1.42 20.10 -0.98
C ALA A 176 -2.12 19.67 -2.28
N LYS A 177 -2.00 20.50 -3.32
CA LYS A 177 -2.53 20.19 -4.66
C LYS A 177 -1.38 19.89 -5.61
N LEU A 178 -1.30 18.65 -6.07
CA LEU A 178 -0.33 18.18 -7.05
C LEU A 178 -1.00 17.27 -8.07
N ASP A 179 -0.47 17.30 -9.29
CA ASP A 179 -0.82 16.39 -10.36
C ASP A 179 0.15 15.20 -10.37
N PHE A 180 -0.39 14.00 -10.54
CA PHE A 180 0.36 12.74 -10.59
C PHE A 180 0.33 12.05 -11.97
N ASP A 181 -0.22 12.67 -13.02
CA ASP A 181 -0.31 12.06 -14.34
C ASP A 181 1.05 11.69 -14.94
N VAL A 182 2.10 12.45 -14.58
CA VAL A 182 3.49 12.21 -15.00
C VAL A 182 4.37 11.61 -13.90
N ALA A 183 3.78 11.20 -12.79
CA ALA A 183 4.53 10.58 -11.68
C ALA A 183 5.04 9.18 -12.06
N THR A 184 6.15 8.78 -11.45
CA THR A 184 6.73 7.45 -11.66
C THR A 184 6.06 6.43 -10.74
N THR A 185 5.47 5.37 -11.29
CA THR A 185 5.02 4.23 -10.49
C THR A 185 6.24 3.45 -10.01
N ILE A 186 6.41 3.36 -8.69
CA ILE A 186 7.52 2.61 -8.08
C ILE A 186 7.09 1.24 -7.55
N PHE A 187 5.81 1.09 -7.23
CA PHE A 187 5.22 -0.16 -6.79
C PHE A 187 3.77 -0.25 -7.26
N ALA A 188 3.33 -1.46 -7.63
CA ALA A 188 1.92 -1.77 -7.81
C ALA A 188 1.70 -3.26 -7.54
N GLY A 189 0.88 -3.60 -6.55
CA GLY A 189 0.61 -4.99 -6.17
C GLY A 189 0.12 -5.17 -4.74
N VAL A 190 0.10 -6.43 -4.32
CA VAL A 190 -0.31 -6.83 -2.97
C VAL A 190 0.68 -6.33 -1.93
N VAL A 191 0.17 -5.81 -0.83
CA VAL A 191 0.98 -5.36 0.32
C VAL A 191 0.77 -6.25 1.54
N ASP A 192 1.81 -6.35 2.37
CA ASP A 192 1.76 -7.05 3.65
C ASP A 192 1.01 -6.19 4.69
N ASP A 193 -0.31 -6.18 4.59
CA ASP A 193 -1.18 -5.44 5.49
C ASP A 193 -1.77 -6.37 6.56
N PRO A 194 -1.73 -5.99 7.84
CA PRO A 194 -2.27 -6.82 8.92
C PRO A 194 -3.79 -7.08 8.80
N ARG A 195 -4.50 -6.29 7.99
CA ARG A 195 -5.94 -6.48 7.71
C ARG A 195 -6.22 -7.57 6.70
N ASN A 196 -5.23 -8.03 5.94
CA ASN A 196 -5.42 -9.08 4.94
C ASN A 196 -6.02 -10.34 5.54
N THR A 197 -6.94 -10.94 4.82
CA THR A 197 -7.55 -12.23 5.12
C THR A 197 -7.34 -13.21 3.97
N ASP A 198 -7.82 -14.42 4.08
CA ASP A 198 -7.81 -15.42 3.01
C ASP A 198 -8.60 -14.98 1.78
N ASN A 199 -9.60 -14.10 1.97
CA ASN A 199 -10.55 -13.74 0.92
C ASN A 199 -10.59 -12.24 0.58
N ALA A 200 -9.83 -11.42 1.30
CA ALA A 200 -9.71 -9.98 1.05
C ALA A 200 -8.30 -9.51 1.37
N TRP A 201 -7.72 -8.68 0.50
CA TRP A 201 -6.36 -8.18 0.66
C TRP A 201 -6.20 -6.77 0.13
N MET A 202 -5.20 -6.08 0.64
CA MET A 202 -4.80 -4.76 0.18
C MET A 202 -3.86 -4.86 -1.02
N GLU A 203 -4.13 -4.07 -2.03
CA GLU A 203 -3.19 -3.75 -3.11
C GLU A 203 -3.00 -2.24 -3.16
N THR A 204 -1.77 -1.77 -3.31
CA THR A 204 -1.52 -0.36 -3.52
C THR A 204 -0.75 -0.09 -4.79
N THR A 205 -0.88 1.13 -5.30
CA THR A 205 0.01 1.70 -6.31
C THR A 205 0.67 2.93 -5.72
N VAL A 206 1.99 2.93 -5.66
CA VAL A 206 2.78 4.03 -5.12
C VAL A 206 3.34 4.88 -6.26
N LEU A 207 2.95 6.16 -6.27
CA LEU A 207 3.38 7.15 -7.25
C LEU A 207 4.44 8.07 -6.63
N HIS A 208 5.62 8.09 -7.24
CA HIS A 208 6.74 8.93 -6.80
C HIS A 208 6.86 10.20 -7.62
N LYS A 209 6.98 11.31 -6.93
CA LYS A 209 7.34 12.61 -7.51
C LYS A 209 8.42 13.27 -6.64
N HIS A 210 9.53 13.63 -7.25
CA HIS A 210 10.55 14.48 -6.61
C HIS A 210 10.25 15.93 -6.91
N LEU A 211 10.03 16.73 -5.87
CA LEU A 211 9.66 18.14 -5.99
C LEU A 211 10.90 19.02 -6.04
N THR A 212 10.87 19.99 -6.94
CA THR A 212 11.81 21.12 -6.91
C THR A 212 11.60 21.94 -5.62
N THR A 213 12.60 22.73 -5.25
CA THR A 213 12.48 23.66 -4.12
C THR A 213 11.31 24.63 -4.31
N ALA A 214 11.06 25.10 -5.54
CA ALA A 214 9.95 26.00 -5.82
C ALA A 214 8.58 25.33 -5.61
N GLU A 215 8.37 24.10 -6.07
CA GLU A 215 7.16 23.34 -5.83
C GLU A 215 6.96 23.08 -4.33
N ARG A 216 8.03 22.69 -3.62
CA ARG A 216 7.98 22.45 -2.17
C ARG A 216 7.57 23.71 -1.38
N VAL A 217 8.19 24.85 -1.68
CA VAL A 217 7.89 26.13 -0.99
C VAL A 217 6.46 26.61 -1.31
N ALA A 218 5.97 26.34 -2.51
CA ALA A 218 4.60 26.66 -2.87
C ALA A 218 3.53 25.81 -2.17
N MET A 219 3.91 24.65 -1.60
CA MET A 219 2.99 23.79 -0.86
C MET A 219 2.66 24.39 0.51
N GLN A 220 1.37 24.69 0.71
CA GLN A 220 0.85 25.09 2.03
C GLN A 220 0.31 23.83 2.73
N LEU A 221 1.15 23.23 3.57
CA LEU A 221 0.79 22.02 4.29
C LEU A 221 -0.15 22.32 5.48
N LYS A 222 -1.24 21.58 5.54
CA LYS A 222 -2.20 21.63 6.64
C LYS A 222 -2.75 20.23 6.87
N ALA A 223 -2.54 19.67 8.06
CA ALA A 223 -3.10 18.36 8.40
C ALA A 223 -4.63 18.34 8.20
N GLY A 224 -5.11 17.36 7.48
CA GLY A 224 -6.53 17.14 7.22
C GLY A 224 -7.21 16.26 8.27
N ASP A 225 -8.41 15.77 7.92
CA ASP A 225 -9.27 15.09 8.89
C ASP A 225 -8.71 13.74 9.38
N ASP A 226 -7.99 12.99 8.57
CA ASP A 226 -7.46 11.67 8.91
C ASP A 226 -5.98 11.67 9.33
N ALA A 227 -5.29 12.79 9.15
CA ALA A 227 -3.94 12.99 9.62
C ALA A 227 -3.91 13.79 10.92
N LYS A 228 -3.11 13.33 11.91
CA LYS A 228 -2.81 14.09 13.12
C LYS A 228 -1.82 15.22 12.84
N ALA A 229 -0.88 14.98 11.94
CA ALA A 229 0.13 15.90 11.49
C ALA A 229 0.59 15.58 10.06
N VAL A 230 1.05 16.59 9.34
CA VAL A 230 1.75 16.47 8.05
C VAL A 230 3.02 17.31 8.11
N HIS A 231 4.15 16.73 7.71
CA HIS A 231 5.43 17.43 7.73
C HIS A 231 6.46 16.76 6.81
N TRP A 232 7.50 17.52 6.47
CA TRP A 232 8.70 16.99 5.84
C TRP A 232 9.59 16.34 6.88
N ALA A 233 10.00 15.10 6.66
CA ALA A 233 10.88 14.34 7.54
C ALA A 233 12.17 13.96 6.80
N ASP A 234 13.33 14.07 7.46
CA ASP A 234 14.60 13.62 6.91
C ASP A 234 14.55 12.14 6.60
N VAL A 235 14.89 11.76 5.37
CA VAL A 235 14.96 10.35 4.97
C VAL A 235 16.19 9.72 5.63
N ASN A 236 15.95 8.73 6.47
CA ASN A 236 16.98 7.94 7.13
C ASN A 236 16.50 6.52 7.43
N LYS A 237 17.44 5.63 7.77
CA LYS A 237 17.12 4.21 8.05
C LYS A 237 16.12 4.05 9.20
N THR A 238 16.18 4.91 10.22
CA THR A 238 15.27 4.87 11.38
C THR A 238 13.85 5.25 10.97
N LEU A 239 13.69 6.33 10.19
CA LEU A 239 12.37 6.70 9.64
C LEU A 239 11.77 5.54 8.86
N MET A 240 12.50 5.01 7.87
CA MET A 240 12.01 3.92 7.02
C MET A 240 11.62 2.67 7.83
N ALA A 241 12.39 2.31 8.87
CA ALA A 241 12.10 1.18 9.71
C ALA A 241 10.86 1.35 10.61
N SER A 242 10.48 2.59 10.92
CA SER A 242 9.37 2.92 11.82
C SER A 242 8.05 3.25 11.11
N MET A 243 8.05 3.31 9.79
CA MET A 243 6.85 3.65 9.02
C MET A 243 5.78 2.55 9.07
N TYR A 244 4.53 2.98 8.88
CA TYR A 244 3.38 2.08 8.82
C TYR A 244 3.51 1.06 7.67
N ALA A 245 3.07 -0.16 7.92
CA ALA A 245 3.00 -1.24 6.94
C ALA A 245 4.30 -1.38 6.10
N SER A 246 4.19 -1.35 4.77
CA SER A 246 5.30 -1.47 3.83
C SER A 246 5.83 -0.10 3.35
N HIS A 247 5.40 1.02 3.96
CA HIS A 247 5.75 2.35 3.45
C HIS A 247 7.24 2.63 3.47
N GLY A 248 7.97 2.11 4.47
CA GLY A 248 9.43 2.23 4.50
C GLY A 248 10.14 1.51 3.35
N ASP A 249 9.59 0.38 2.90
CA ASP A 249 10.11 -0.35 1.74
C ASP A 249 9.83 0.42 0.44
N PHE A 250 8.65 1.05 0.33
CA PHE A 250 8.34 1.93 -0.82
C PHE A 250 9.28 3.12 -0.89
N VAL A 251 9.62 3.75 0.25
CA VAL A 251 10.64 4.81 0.29
C VAL A 251 11.96 4.28 -0.25
N ARG A 252 12.43 3.13 0.22
CA ARG A 252 13.70 2.52 -0.25
C ARG A 252 13.69 2.27 -1.76
N MET A 253 12.58 1.78 -2.32
CA MET A 253 12.42 1.61 -3.77
C MET A 253 12.49 2.95 -4.50
N GLY A 254 11.82 3.98 -3.99
CA GLY A 254 11.82 5.32 -4.58
C GLY A 254 13.19 5.99 -4.62
N LEU A 255 14.09 5.66 -3.68
CA LEU A 255 15.45 6.22 -3.65
C LEU A 255 16.23 5.90 -4.93
N SER A 256 15.97 4.77 -5.58
CA SER A 256 16.63 4.39 -6.84
C SER A 256 16.37 5.40 -7.96
N ASN A 257 15.22 6.08 -7.95
CA ASN A 257 14.86 7.08 -8.95
C ASN A 257 15.60 8.41 -8.77
N LEU A 258 16.28 8.60 -7.63
CA LEU A 258 16.95 9.86 -7.27
C LEU A 258 18.45 9.84 -7.57
N GLN A 259 18.99 8.74 -8.09
CA GLN A 259 20.43 8.57 -8.33
C GLN A 259 21.02 9.61 -9.31
N SER A 260 20.19 10.23 -10.15
CA SER A 260 20.61 11.28 -11.07
C SER A 260 20.70 12.67 -10.44
N ILE A 261 20.41 12.81 -9.16
CA ILE A 261 20.46 14.10 -8.43
C ILE A 261 21.80 14.21 -7.69
N PRO A 262 22.78 15.01 -8.18
CA PRO A 262 24.14 15.04 -7.61
C PRO A 262 24.17 15.51 -6.16
N GLU A 263 23.30 16.44 -5.79
CA GLU A 263 23.30 17.10 -4.48
C GLU A 263 23.04 16.13 -3.33
N ILE A 264 22.31 15.05 -3.60
CA ILE A 264 21.96 14.03 -2.58
C ILE A 264 22.69 12.70 -2.77
N ALA A 265 23.59 12.59 -3.75
CA ALA A 265 24.33 11.35 -4.03
C ALA A 265 25.04 10.75 -2.78
N PRO A 266 25.70 11.55 -1.90
CA PRO A 266 26.29 11.01 -0.68
C PRO A 266 25.25 10.43 0.29
N GLN A 267 24.10 11.09 0.43
CA GLN A 267 23.01 10.61 1.29
C GLN A 267 22.39 9.32 0.74
N LEU A 268 22.21 9.23 -0.58
CA LEU A 268 21.70 8.00 -1.23
C LEU A 268 22.65 6.83 -1.01
N ALA A 269 23.97 7.05 -1.11
CA ALA A 269 24.96 6.01 -0.86
C ALA A 269 24.87 5.48 0.59
N GLU A 270 24.66 6.34 1.58
CA GLU A 270 24.46 5.95 2.98
C GLU A 270 23.15 5.19 3.20
N LEU A 271 22.07 5.64 2.57
CA LEU A 271 20.73 5.04 2.72
C LEU A 271 20.61 3.69 2.03
N MET A 272 21.26 3.52 0.88
CA MET A 272 21.22 2.31 0.04
C MET A 272 22.39 1.37 0.29
N GLY A 273 23.38 1.78 1.06
CA GLY A 273 24.51 0.93 1.45
C GLY A 273 24.07 -0.25 2.32
N PRO A 274 24.93 -1.28 2.39
CA PRO A 274 24.65 -2.55 3.06
C PRO A 274 24.22 -2.43 4.50
#